data_3b24af6df5aef3c9b2ae7434b52fa7de
#
_entry.id   3b24af6df5aef3c9b2ae7434b52fa7de
#
_cell.length_a   1.000
_cell.length_b   1.000
_cell.length_c   1.000
_cell.angle_alpha   90.00
_cell.angle_beta   90.00
_cell.angle_gamma   90.00
#
_symmetry.space_group_name_H-M   'P 1'
#
loop_
_entity.id
_entity.type
_entity.pdbx_description
1 polymer ?
#
loop_
_entity_poly.entity_id
_entity_poly.type
_entity_poly.pdbx_seq_one_letter_code
_entity_poly.pdbx_strand_id
1 'polypeptide(L)'
;MAIIKKFRIKSFKKEKPIIKLDKVSLSFGNRKILDNIKFQINEGQVIGLLGPNGVGKSTIFNLITGLIKPDYGSITINSEVVNDYPIYLRAKKFKLGYCPQNSGYFHSLTLLQNLNTIGEILIKDKKIRNEKIDSMIAK
;
A
#
# COMPACT_ATOMS: atom_id res chain seq x y z
N MET A 1 4.13 -21.24 3.72
CA MET A 1 3.72 -20.80 2.38
C MET A 1 2.47 -19.93 2.51
N ALA A 2 2.52 -18.66 2.14
CA ALA A 2 1.36 -17.77 2.23
C ALA A 2 0.37 -18.11 1.12
N ILE A 3 -0.90 -18.36 1.47
CA ILE A 3 -1.95 -18.61 0.48
C ILE A 3 -2.54 -17.28 0.06
N ILE A 4 -2.31 -16.88 -1.18
CA ILE A 4 -2.91 -15.68 -1.77
C ILE A 4 -4.26 -16.07 -2.34
N LYS A 5 -5.38 -15.70 -1.68
CA LYS A 5 -6.71 -15.84 -2.25
C LYS A 5 -7.08 -14.59 -3.03
N LYS A 6 -7.33 -14.74 -4.32
CA LYS A 6 -7.80 -13.71 -5.24
C LYS A 6 -9.31 -13.62 -5.22
N PHE A 7 -9.89 -12.53 -4.75
CA PHE A 7 -11.30 -12.23 -4.98
C PHE A 7 -11.40 -11.42 -6.28
N ARG A 8 -12.11 -11.99 -7.27
CA ARG A 8 -12.31 -11.35 -8.57
C ARG A 8 -13.66 -10.64 -8.58
N ILE A 9 -13.65 -9.31 -8.58
CA ILE A 9 -14.83 -8.53 -8.99
C ILE A 9 -14.83 -8.52 -10.51
N LYS A 10 -15.91 -8.98 -11.16
CA LYS A 10 -16.01 -9.06 -12.62
C LYS A 10 -15.78 -7.69 -13.27
N SER A 11 -14.66 -7.53 -13.96
CA SER A 11 -14.41 -6.43 -14.91
C SER A 11 -14.06 -7.06 -16.25
N PHE A 12 -14.71 -6.61 -17.31
CA PHE A 12 -14.57 -7.15 -18.68
C PHE A 12 -13.50 -6.43 -19.51
N LYS A 13 -12.57 -5.67 -18.91
CA LYS A 13 -11.45 -5.05 -19.63
C LYS A 13 -10.17 -5.84 -19.46
N LYS A 14 -9.31 -5.86 -20.50
CA LYS A 14 -7.96 -6.43 -20.49
C LYS A 14 -7.20 -5.79 -19.32
N GLU A 15 -7.05 -6.53 -18.24
CA GLU A 15 -6.62 -6.03 -16.94
C GLU A 15 -5.12 -5.74 -16.98
N LYS A 16 -4.77 -4.45 -17.00
CA LYS A 16 -3.38 -4.01 -16.87
C LYS A 16 -2.95 -4.13 -15.40
N PRO A 17 -1.83 -4.79 -15.09
CA PRO A 17 -1.35 -4.87 -13.73
C PRO A 17 -0.92 -3.48 -13.23
N ILE A 18 -1.50 -3.05 -12.11
CA ILE A 18 -1.11 -1.80 -11.44
C ILE A 18 0.03 -2.02 -10.44
N ILE A 19 0.09 -3.21 -9.83
CA ILE A 19 1.22 -3.62 -8.97
C ILE A 19 1.65 -5.02 -9.40
N LYS A 20 2.96 -5.22 -9.56
CA LYS A 20 3.54 -6.54 -9.84
C LYS A 20 4.77 -6.75 -8.97
N LEU A 21 4.86 -7.90 -8.33
CA LEU A 21 6.06 -8.44 -7.73
C LEU A 21 6.57 -9.57 -8.63
N ASP A 22 7.85 -9.51 -9.00
CA ASP A 22 8.47 -10.53 -9.84
C ASP A 22 9.76 -11.05 -9.19
N LYS A 23 9.73 -12.32 -8.80
CA LYS A 23 10.83 -13.05 -8.15
C LYS A 23 11.38 -12.34 -6.91
N VAL A 24 10.50 -11.70 -6.13
CA VAL A 24 10.89 -10.93 -4.96
C VAL A 24 11.31 -11.87 -3.82
N SER A 25 12.52 -11.66 -3.31
CA SER A 25 13.04 -12.36 -2.13
C SER A 25 13.55 -11.36 -1.10
N LEU A 26 13.40 -11.69 0.17
CA LEU A 26 13.86 -10.88 1.30
C LEU A 26 14.22 -11.76 2.49
N SER A 27 15.35 -11.42 3.13
CA SER A 27 15.81 -12.05 4.36
C SER A 27 16.08 -11.01 5.44
N PHE A 28 15.89 -11.37 6.70
CA PHE A 28 16.36 -10.60 7.85
C PHE A 28 17.45 -11.41 8.56
N GLY A 29 18.69 -10.96 8.44
CA GLY A 29 19.86 -11.75 8.84
C GLY A 29 19.87 -13.10 8.13
N ASN A 30 19.97 -14.19 8.87
CA ASN A 30 19.98 -15.54 8.31
C ASN A 30 18.58 -16.12 8.05
N ARG A 31 17.52 -15.37 8.36
CA ARG A 31 16.13 -15.85 8.19
C ARG A 31 15.53 -15.35 6.90
N LYS A 32 15.30 -16.27 5.95
CA LYS A 32 14.53 -15.96 4.73
C LYS A 32 13.06 -15.79 5.09
N ILE A 33 12.48 -14.62 4.77
CA ILE A 33 11.08 -14.28 5.01
C ILE A 33 10.24 -14.47 3.75
N LEU A 34 10.77 -14.04 2.61
CA LEU A 34 10.13 -14.19 1.31
C LEU A 34 11.10 -14.86 0.35
N ASP A 35 10.61 -15.83 -0.41
CA ASP A 35 11.40 -16.55 -1.39
C ASP A 35 10.71 -16.58 -2.75
N ASN A 36 11.31 -15.91 -3.72
CA ASN A 36 10.90 -15.92 -5.12
C ASN A 36 9.39 -15.63 -5.32
N ILE A 37 8.85 -14.68 -4.55
CA ILE A 37 7.42 -14.35 -4.59
C ILE A 37 7.08 -13.68 -5.91
N LYS A 38 6.00 -14.17 -6.52
CA LYS A 38 5.42 -13.61 -7.75
C LYS A 38 3.93 -13.45 -7.58
N PHE A 39 3.43 -12.24 -7.78
CA PHE A 39 2.02 -11.97 -7.94
C PHE A 39 1.79 -10.60 -8.57
N GLN A 40 0.57 -10.36 -9.01
CA GLN A 40 0.17 -9.07 -9.54
C GLN A 40 -1.22 -8.69 -9.07
N ILE A 41 -1.45 -7.39 -8.99
CA ILE A 41 -2.74 -6.75 -8.71
C ILE A 41 -3.13 -5.96 -9.94
N ASN A 42 -4.30 -6.25 -10.50
CA ASN A 42 -4.83 -5.52 -11.63
C ASN A 42 -5.79 -4.42 -11.16
N GLU A 43 -6.09 -3.48 -12.04
CA GLU A 43 -7.04 -2.41 -11.76
C GLU A 43 -8.41 -2.97 -11.31
N GLY A 44 -8.99 -2.35 -10.26
CA GLY A 44 -10.29 -2.76 -9.72
C GLY A 44 -10.29 -4.07 -8.90
N GLN A 45 -9.13 -4.68 -8.65
CA GLN A 45 -9.05 -5.91 -7.84
C GLN A 45 -8.90 -5.62 -6.36
N VAL A 46 -9.59 -6.42 -5.55
CA VAL A 46 -9.35 -6.53 -4.10
C VAL A 46 -8.62 -7.85 -3.84
N ILE A 47 -7.48 -7.79 -3.13
CA ILE A 47 -6.68 -8.96 -2.80
C ILE A 47 -6.53 -9.10 -1.30
N GLY A 48 -6.83 -10.29 -0.77
CA GLY A 48 -6.56 -10.68 0.60
C GLY A 48 -5.30 -11.53 0.70
N LEU A 49 -4.37 -11.16 1.60
CA LEU A 49 -3.23 -11.99 1.98
C LEU A 49 -3.58 -12.79 3.23
N LEU A 50 -3.70 -14.11 3.09
CA LEU A 50 -4.06 -15.03 4.17
C LEU A 50 -2.87 -15.91 4.54
N GLY A 51 -2.73 -16.23 5.82
CA GLY A 51 -1.68 -17.09 6.33
C GLY A 51 -1.42 -16.87 7.82
N PRO A 52 -0.66 -17.75 8.49
CA PRO A 52 -0.34 -17.61 9.91
C PRO A 52 0.49 -16.35 10.20
N ASN A 53 0.57 -15.98 11.48
CA ASN A 53 1.41 -14.86 11.91
C ASN A 53 2.90 -15.16 11.62
N GLY A 54 3.64 -14.11 11.24
CA GLY A 54 5.07 -14.24 10.92
C GLY A 54 5.39 -14.80 9.52
N VAL A 55 4.39 -15.14 8.68
CA VAL A 55 4.63 -15.72 7.33
C VAL A 55 5.06 -14.68 6.27
N GLY A 56 5.18 -13.40 6.64
CA GLY A 56 5.63 -12.36 5.71
C GLY A 56 4.52 -11.48 5.10
N LYS A 57 3.26 -11.56 5.58
CA LYS A 57 2.17 -10.71 5.07
C LYS A 57 2.49 -9.22 5.16
N SER A 58 2.83 -8.75 6.37
CA SER A 58 3.21 -7.35 6.61
C SER A 58 4.48 -6.95 5.83
N THR A 59 5.39 -7.89 5.64
CA THR A 59 6.61 -7.70 4.84
C THR A 59 6.28 -7.39 3.38
N ILE A 60 5.30 -8.08 2.79
CA ILE A 60 4.82 -7.79 1.43
C ILE A 60 4.24 -6.36 1.34
N PHE A 61 3.43 -5.94 2.32
CA PHE A 61 2.93 -4.55 2.36
C PHE A 61 4.07 -3.54 2.49
N ASN A 62 5.05 -3.79 3.36
CA ASN A 62 6.20 -2.92 3.54
C ASN A 62 7.07 -2.81 2.27
N LEU A 63 7.19 -3.89 1.50
CA LEU A 63 7.86 -3.88 0.21
C LEU A 63 7.08 -3.07 -0.85
N ILE A 64 5.76 -3.23 -0.92
CA ILE A 64 4.92 -2.48 -1.86
C ILE A 64 4.91 -0.99 -1.52
N THR A 65 4.83 -0.64 -0.24
CA THR A 65 4.83 0.76 0.22
C THR A 65 6.21 1.43 0.12
N GLY A 66 7.30 0.65 0.07
CA GLY A 66 8.67 1.18 0.02
C GLY A 66 9.26 1.48 1.39
N LEU A 67 8.69 0.93 2.46
CA LEU A 67 9.28 0.97 3.80
C LEU A 67 10.53 0.11 3.91
N ILE A 68 10.58 -0.98 3.12
CA ILE A 68 11.76 -1.86 3.00
C ILE A 68 12.02 -2.15 1.52
N LYS A 69 13.27 -2.49 1.20
CA LYS A 69 13.69 -2.90 -0.15
C LYS A 69 13.81 -4.42 -0.22
N PRO A 70 13.55 -5.03 -1.37
CA PRO A 70 13.82 -6.46 -1.57
C PRO A 70 15.33 -6.70 -1.75
N ASP A 71 15.80 -7.89 -1.34
CA ASP A 71 17.17 -8.33 -1.64
C ASP A 71 17.31 -8.69 -3.12
N TYR A 72 16.29 -9.34 -3.69
CA TYR A 72 16.24 -9.76 -5.09
C TYR A 72 14.84 -9.55 -5.67
N GLY A 73 14.80 -9.50 -7.01
CA GLY A 73 13.57 -9.33 -7.77
C GLY A 73 13.17 -7.88 -7.96
N SER A 74 12.00 -7.67 -8.53
CA SER A 74 11.51 -6.34 -8.85
C SER A 74 10.06 -6.14 -8.42
N ILE A 75 9.79 -4.90 -8.02
CA ILE A 75 8.45 -4.40 -7.71
C ILE A 75 8.14 -3.32 -8.73
N THR A 76 7.03 -3.46 -9.44
CA THR A 76 6.56 -2.43 -10.37
C THR A 76 5.20 -1.88 -9.92
N ILE A 77 5.03 -0.58 -10.05
CA ILE A 77 3.75 0.12 -9.88
C ILE A 77 3.49 0.89 -11.18
N ASN A 78 2.32 0.69 -11.77
CA ASN A 78 1.96 1.28 -13.08
C ASN A 78 3.03 1.05 -14.16
N SER A 79 3.62 -0.16 -14.20
CA SER A 79 4.67 -0.58 -15.13
C SER A 79 6.05 0.06 -14.89
N GLU A 80 6.24 0.81 -13.83
CA GLU A 80 7.52 1.42 -13.46
C GLU A 80 8.15 0.65 -12.29
N VAL A 81 9.45 0.34 -12.38
CA VAL A 81 10.21 -0.32 -11.31
C VAL A 81 10.43 0.67 -10.17
N VAL A 82 10.02 0.28 -8.96
CA VAL A 82 10.01 1.17 -7.79
C VAL A 82 10.92 0.71 -6.65
N ASN A 83 11.81 -0.24 -6.87
CA ASN A 83 12.66 -0.80 -5.80
C ASN A 83 13.38 0.29 -4.99
N ASP A 84 13.88 1.34 -5.66
CA ASP A 84 14.62 2.44 -5.04
C ASP A 84 13.76 3.64 -4.62
N TYR A 85 12.45 3.57 -4.85
CA TYR A 85 11.55 4.66 -4.49
C TYR A 85 11.13 4.53 -3.03
N PRO A 86 11.46 5.52 -2.18
CA PRO A 86 11.01 5.54 -0.79
C PRO A 86 9.50 5.78 -0.71
N ILE A 87 8.91 5.47 0.46
CA ILE A 87 7.47 5.52 0.69
C ILE A 87 6.82 6.85 0.28
N TYR A 88 7.42 7.99 0.62
CA TYR A 88 6.86 9.30 0.31
C TYR A 88 6.76 9.55 -1.21
N LEU A 89 7.73 9.05 -1.96
CA LEU A 89 7.75 9.19 -3.41
C LEU A 89 6.71 8.29 -4.07
N ARG A 90 6.55 7.05 -3.57
CA ARG A 90 5.49 6.13 -4.04
C ARG A 90 4.11 6.68 -3.73
N ALA A 91 3.89 7.18 -2.51
CA ALA A 91 2.63 7.79 -2.10
C ALA A 91 2.26 8.98 -3.01
N LYS A 92 3.21 9.89 -3.26
CA LYS A 92 2.99 11.09 -4.07
C LYS A 92 2.77 10.77 -5.55
N LYS A 93 3.68 9.95 -6.14
CA LYS A 93 3.69 9.68 -7.58
C LYS A 93 2.58 8.74 -8.02
N PHE A 94 2.34 7.67 -7.26
CA PHE A 94 1.37 6.63 -7.62
C PHE A 94 0.05 6.74 -6.84
N LYS A 95 -0.10 7.77 -6.00
CA LYS A 95 -1.26 7.97 -5.12
C LYS A 95 -1.55 6.73 -4.24
N LEU A 96 -0.47 6.10 -3.77
CA LEU A 96 -0.55 4.93 -2.92
C LEU A 96 -0.97 5.34 -1.51
N GLY A 97 -2.15 4.90 -1.07
CA GLY A 97 -2.59 5.04 0.32
C GLY A 97 -2.18 3.82 1.13
N TYR A 98 -1.77 4.04 2.38
CA TYR A 98 -1.44 2.98 3.33
C TYR A 98 -2.15 3.22 4.65
N CYS A 99 -2.90 2.22 5.11
CA CYS A 99 -3.51 2.22 6.44
C CYS A 99 -2.76 1.19 7.30
N PRO A 100 -1.98 1.60 8.30
CA PRO A 100 -1.26 0.69 9.16
C PRO A 100 -2.23 -0.05 10.11
N GLN A 101 -1.79 -1.21 10.63
CA GLN A 101 -2.56 -2.02 11.56
C GLN A 101 -2.77 -1.31 12.91
N ASN A 102 -1.74 -0.62 13.37
CA ASN A 102 -1.76 0.12 14.63
C ASN A 102 -1.44 1.58 14.33
N SER A 103 -2.28 2.49 14.84
CA SER A 103 -2.10 3.93 14.74
C SER A 103 -1.96 4.45 13.30
N GLY A 104 -2.72 5.32 12.90
CA GLY A 104 -2.61 6.07 11.64
C GLY A 104 -3.10 7.48 11.90
N TYR A 105 -3.24 7.81 13.19
CA TYR A 105 -3.77 9.06 13.68
C TYR A 105 -3.02 9.51 14.92
N PHE A 106 -3.11 10.78 15.24
CA PHE A 106 -2.54 11.38 16.45
C PHE A 106 -3.51 11.14 17.62
N HIS A 107 -3.11 10.30 18.56
CA HIS A 107 -3.95 9.88 19.70
C HIS A 107 -4.40 11.03 20.60
N SER A 108 -3.60 12.10 20.69
CA SER A 108 -3.90 13.30 21.49
C SER A 108 -4.84 14.28 20.79
N LEU A 109 -5.18 14.05 19.54
CA LEU A 109 -6.04 14.91 18.75
C LEU A 109 -7.43 14.29 18.55
N THR A 110 -8.46 15.13 18.49
CA THR A 110 -9.82 14.71 18.11
C THR A 110 -9.85 14.26 16.64
N LEU A 111 -10.91 13.59 16.22
CA LEU A 111 -11.12 13.20 14.83
C LEU A 111 -10.99 14.41 13.88
N LEU A 112 -11.69 15.50 14.20
CA LEU A 112 -11.66 16.71 13.39
C LEU A 112 -10.26 17.33 13.31
N GLN A 113 -9.53 17.37 14.42
CA GLN A 113 -8.14 17.85 14.43
C GLN A 113 -7.22 16.96 13.59
N ASN A 114 -7.37 15.63 13.67
CA ASN A 114 -6.62 14.70 12.82
C ASN A 114 -6.90 14.94 11.33
N LEU A 115 -8.19 15.07 10.95
CA LEU A 115 -8.58 15.33 9.57
C LEU A 115 -8.05 16.69 9.07
N ASN A 116 -8.12 17.73 9.91
CA ASN A 116 -7.56 19.04 9.57
C ASN A 116 -6.05 18.99 9.37
N THR A 117 -5.31 18.34 10.28
CA THR A 117 -3.84 18.21 10.19
C THR A 117 -3.42 17.54 8.89
N ILE A 118 -4.04 16.41 8.53
CA ILE A 118 -3.74 15.72 7.28
C ILE A 118 -4.24 16.53 6.08
N GLY A 119 -5.41 17.16 6.20
CA GLY A 119 -5.98 18.02 5.17
C GLY A 119 -5.07 19.19 4.81
N GLU A 120 -4.42 19.83 5.78
CA GLU A 120 -3.47 20.94 5.55
C GLU A 120 -2.23 20.52 4.76
N ILE A 121 -1.75 19.30 4.98
CA ILE A 121 -0.63 18.74 4.23
C ILE A 121 -1.02 18.45 2.77
N LEU A 122 -2.23 17.92 2.56
CA LEU A 122 -2.64 17.39 1.25
C LEU A 122 -3.37 18.41 0.36
N ILE A 123 -4.10 19.36 0.95
CA ILE A 123 -4.99 20.28 0.24
C ILE A 123 -4.68 21.70 0.68
N LYS A 124 -4.01 22.47 -0.17
CA LYS A 124 -3.59 23.85 0.14
C LYS A 124 -4.79 24.82 0.20
N ASP A 125 -5.77 24.62 -0.67
CA ASP A 125 -6.98 25.46 -0.68
C ASP A 125 -7.87 25.15 0.52
N LYS A 126 -8.09 26.16 1.38
CA LYS A 126 -8.85 26.05 2.62
C LYS A 126 -10.32 25.70 2.39
N LYS A 127 -10.93 26.26 1.34
CA LYS A 127 -12.35 26.04 1.05
C LYS A 127 -12.59 24.59 0.61
N ILE A 128 -11.81 24.13 -0.36
CA ILE A 128 -11.87 22.75 -0.86
C ILE A 128 -11.57 21.76 0.26
N ARG A 129 -10.59 22.07 1.13
CA ARG A 129 -10.23 21.24 2.29
C ARG A 129 -11.41 21.08 3.26
N ASN A 130 -12.05 22.19 3.65
CA ASN A 130 -13.17 22.16 4.58
C ASN A 130 -14.37 21.40 3.98
N GLU A 131 -14.77 21.68 2.76
CA GLU A 131 -15.84 20.95 2.07
C GLU A 131 -15.60 19.44 2.04
N LYS A 132 -14.34 19.03 1.81
CA LYS A 132 -13.97 17.62 1.78
C LYS A 132 -14.00 16.98 3.17
N ILE A 133 -13.53 17.68 4.21
CA ILE A 133 -13.58 17.21 5.60
C ILE A 133 -15.03 17.07 6.05
N ASP A 134 -15.87 18.06 5.81
CA ASP A 134 -17.30 18.05 6.17
C ASP A 134 -18.01 16.88 5.48
N SER A 135 -17.70 16.61 4.21
CA SER A 135 -18.26 15.49 3.46
C SER A 135 -17.82 14.11 4.00
N MET A 136 -16.67 14.02 4.68
CA MET A 136 -16.19 12.79 5.31
C MET A 136 -16.83 12.55 6.66
N ILE A 137 -17.12 13.62 7.41
CA ILE A 137 -17.76 13.52 8.73
C ILE A 137 -19.25 13.24 8.62
N ALA A 138 -19.91 13.71 7.56
CA ALA A 138 -21.34 13.52 7.34
C ALA A 138 -21.73 12.11 6.85
N LYS A 139 -20.78 11.21 6.61
CA LYS A 139 -20.99 9.80 6.21
C LYS A 139 -20.91 8.86 7.39
#